data_7aed7f3576c65aab5bf19c67fcf89ec0
#
_entry.id   7aed7f3576c65aab5bf19c67fcf89ec0
#
_cell.length_a   1.000
_cell.length_b   1.000
_cell.length_c   1.000
_cell.angle_alpha   90.00
_cell.angle_beta   90.00
_cell.angle_gamma   90.00
#
_symmetry.space_group_name_H-M   'P 1'
#
loop_
_entity.id
_entity.type
_entity.pdbx_description
1 polymer ?
#
loop_
_entity_poly.entity_id
_entity_poly.type
_entity_poly.pdbx_seq_one_letter_code
_entity_poly.pdbx_strand_id
1 'polypeptide(L)' 'MTNETFSDRLKLAMQAKQFKQVDLIRAAQRRGVKLGKSHVSQYVSGKTVPRSDILHFLADVLQVDPDWLLAKDSTVNYT' A
#
# COMPACT_ATOMS: atom_id res chain seq x y z
N MET A 1 3.32 -22.37 -2.44
CA MET A 1 3.59 -21.28 -1.86
C MET A 1 3.43 -20.12 -2.65
N THR A 2 2.79 -19.19 -2.19
CA THR A 2 2.56 -18.01 -2.94
C THR A 2 3.39 -16.93 -2.41
N ASN A 3 3.94 -16.12 -3.24
CA ASN A 3 4.64 -14.93 -2.83
C ASN A 3 3.66 -13.79 -2.82
N GLU A 4 3.47 -13.21 -1.68
CA GLU A 4 2.63 -12.04 -1.58
C GLU A 4 3.36 -10.84 -2.17
N THR A 5 2.63 -9.99 -2.85
CA THR A 5 3.17 -8.78 -3.44
C THR A 5 2.69 -7.58 -2.64
N PHE A 6 3.25 -6.40 -2.97
CA PHE A 6 2.77 -5.16 -2.39
C PHE A 6 1.25 -5.01 -2.57
N SER A 7 0.76 -5.30 -3.76
CA SER A 7 -0.67 -5.18 -4.04
C SER A 7 -1.51 -6.07 -3.13
N ASP A 8 -1.04 -7.30 -2.92
CA ASP A 8 -1.76 -8.23 -2.04
C ASP A 8 -1.81 -7.73 -0.62
N ARG A 9 -0.69 -7.24 -0.12
CA ARG A 9 -0.63 -6.74 1.26
C ARG A 9 -1.35 -5.42 1.42
N LEU A 10 -1.33 -4.57 0.40
CA LEU A 10 -2.12 -3.35 0.44
C LEU A 10 -3.59 -3.66 0.58
N LYS A 11 -4.09 -4.60 -0.20
CA LYS A 11 -5.50 -5.00 -0.11
C LYS A 11 -5.83 -5.61 1.25
N LEU A 12 -4.92 -6.41 1.79
CA LEU A 12 -5.13 -6.99 3.11
C LEU A 12 -5.21 -5.91 4.19
N ALA A 13 -4.30 -4.95 4.15
CA ALA A 13 -4.29 -3.88 5.14
C ALA A 13 -5.52 -2.99 5.03
N MET A 14 -5.94 -2.70 3.80
CA MET A 14 -7.14 -1.91 3.59
C MET A 14 -8.37 -2.64 4.13
N GLN A 15 -8.45 -3.93 3.90
CA GLN A 15 -9.55 -4.73 4.39
C GLN A 15 -9.57 -4.76 5.92
N ALA A 16 -8.40 -4.95 6.53
CA ALA A 16 -8.31 -5.00 7.98
C ALA A 16 -8.75 -3.69 8.63
N LYS A 17 -8.52 -2.55 7.97
CA LYS A 17 -8.92 -1.26 8.48
C LYS A 17 -10.26 -0.81 7.92
N GLN A 18 -10.86 -1.61 7.05
CA GLN A 18 -12.10 -1.26 6.39
C GLN A 18 -11.98 0.03 5.58
N PHE A 19 -10.84 0.21 4.95
CA PHE A 19 -10.59 1.36 4.09
C PHE A 19 -10.91 1.02 2.66
N LYS A 20 -11.51 1.97 1.97
CA LYS A 20 -11.70 1.88 0.53
C LYS A 20 -10.69 2.80 -0.14
N GLN A 21 -10.61 2.74 -1.46
CA GLN A 21 -9.67 3.58 -2.18
C GLN A 21 -9.93 5.07 -1.91
N VAL A 22 -11.18 5.45 -1.81
CA VAL A 22 -11.53 6.84 -1.55
C VAL A 22 -11.04 7.29 -0.17
N ASP A 23 -10.97 6.39 0.78
CA ASP A 23 -10.49 6.72 2.12
C ASP A 23 -9.00 7.06 2.09
N LEU A 24 -8.23 6.35 1.28
CA LEU A 24 -6.82 6.65 1.12
C LEU A 24 -6.63 8.02 0.46
N ILE A 25 -7.44 8.35 -0.52
CA ILE A 25 -7.36 9.64 -1.19
C ILE A 25 -7.71 10.76 -0.23
N ARG A 26 -8.72 10.57 0.59
CA ARG A 26 -9.09 11.56 1.59
C ARG A 26 -8.00 11.78 2.63
N ALA A 27 -7.38 10.70 3.07
CA ALA A 27 -6.30 10.81 4.03
C ALA A 27 -5.12 11.55 3.42
N ALA A 28 -4.84 11.31 2.14
CA ALA A 28 -3.76 11.99 1.44
C ALA A 28 -4.05 13.49 1.36
N GLN A 29 -5.29 13.85 1.06
CA GLN A 29 -5.68 15.26 1.00
C GLN A 29 -5.49 15.96 2.33
N ARG A 30 -5.83 15.29 3.41
CA ARG A 30 -5.67 15.87 4.73
C ARG A 30 -4.21 16.09 5.11
N ARG A 31 -3.32 15.28 4.58
CA ARG A 31 -1.89 15.39 4.89
C ARG A 31 -1.11 16.16 3.83
N GLY A 32 -1.78 16.66 2.81
CA GLY A 32 -1.11 17.37 1.73
C GLY A 32 -0.28 16.45 0.83
N VAL A 33 -0.62 15.18 0.79
CA VAL A 33 0.08 14.22 -0.05
C VAL A 33 -0.64 14.15 -1.40
N LYS A 34 0.14 14.20 -2.48
CA LYS A 34 -0.45 14.15 -3.81
C LYS A 34 -0.68 12.69 -4.19
N LEU A 35 -1.91 12.25 -4.08
CA LEU A 35 -2.26 10.89 -4.41
C LEU A 35 -3.62 10.90 -5.07
N GLY A 36 -3.67 10.58 -6.33
CA GLY A 36 -4.90 10.60 -7.09
C GLY A 36 -5.53 9.24 -7.20
N LYS A 37 -6.74 9.23 -7.71
CA LYS A 37 -7.51 8.00 -7.85
C LYS A 37 -6.82 7.01 -8.75
N SER A 38 -6.24 7.46 -9.84
CA SER A 38 -5.56 6.55 -10.77
C SER A 38 -4.32 5.93 -10.13
N HIS A 39 -3.61 6.69 -9.30
CA HIS A 39 -2.44 6.13 -8.61
C HIS A 39 -2.86 5.03 -7.65
N VAL A 40 -3.89 5.26 -6.86
CA VAL A 40 -4.38 4.26 -5.91
C VAL A 40 -4.83 3.01 -6.65
N SER A 41 -5.53 3.20 -7.75
CA SER A 41 -6.01 2.08 -8.55
C SER A 41 -4.85 1.24 -9.07
N GLN A 42 -3.77 1.88 -9.53
CA GLN A 42 -2.61 1.16 -10.02
C GLN A 42 -1.90 0.40 -8.90
N TYR A 43 -1.81 1.00 -7.72
CA TYR A 43 -1.20 0.32 -6.58
C TYR A 43 -2.02 -0.91 -6.17
N VAL A 44 -3.34 -0.77 -6.13
CA VAL A 44 -4.20 -1.87 -5.73
C VAL A 44 -4.19 -2.98 -6.78
N SER A 45 -4.07 -2.63 -8.05
CA SER A 45 -4.05 -3.64 -9.10
C SER A 45 -2.68 -4.27 -9.31
N GLY A 46 -1.65 -3.71 -8.68
CA GLY A 46 -0.32 -4.27 -8.81
C GLY A 46 0.46 -3.78 -10.01
N LYS A 47 -0.04 -2.77 -10.71
CA LYS A 47 0.68 -2.25 -11.86
C LYS A 47 1.92 -1.48 -11.50
N THR A 48 1.92 -0.79 -10.39
CA THR A 48 3.07 -0.03 -9.94
C THR A 48 3.21 -0.14 -8.44
N VAL A 49 4.41 0.17 -7.97
CA VAL A 49 4.71 0.22 -6.54
C VAL A 49 5.06 1.66 -6.22
N PRO A 50 4.55 2.24 -5.13
CA PRO A 50 4.79 3.64 -4.83
C PRO A 50 6.23 3.89 -4.41
N ARG A 51 6.65 5.14 -4.53
CA ARG A 51 7.94 5.57 -4.01
C ARG A 51 7.89 5.57 -2.49
N SER A 52 9.06 5.71 -1.88
CA SER A 52 9.16 5.55 -0.43
C SER A 52 8.31 6.55 0.34
N ASP A 53 8.17 7.78 -0.14
CA ASP A 53 7.35 8.77 0.56
C ASP A 53 5.88 8.39 0.58
N ILE A 54 5.35 7.93 -0.55
CA ILE A 54 3.96 7.48 -0.62
C ILE A 54 3.80 6.16 0.14
N LEU A 55 4.80 5.30 0.05
CA LEU A 55 4.76 4.05 0.78
C LEU A 55 4.66 4.28 2.29
N HIS A 56 5.48 5.19 2.82
CA HIS A 56 5.45 5.49 4.24
C HIS A 56 4.12 6.14 4.65
N PHE A 57 3.55 6.98 3.77
CA PHE A 57 2.24 7.53 4.00
C PHE A 57 1.18 6.42 4.12
N LEU A 58 1.19 5.49 3.17
CA LEU A 58 0.22 4.40 3.18
C LEU A 58 0.38 3.52 4.42
N ALA A 59 1.63 3.21 4.76
CA ALA A 59 1.91 2.37 5.93
C ALA A 59 1.44 3.06 7.21
N ASP A 60 1.64 4.35 7.31
CA ASP A 60 1.23 5.11 8.48
C ASP A 60 -0.30 5.16 8.59
N VAL A 61 -0.99 5.43 7.50
CA VAL A 61 -2.44 5.49 7.51
C VAL A 61 -3.05 4.13 7.82
N LEU A 62 -2.46 3.08 7.28
CA LEU A 62 -2.97 1.74 7.49
C LEU A 62 -2.40 1.09 8.75
N GLN A 63 -1.46 1.77 9.42
CA GLN A 63 -0.86 1.31 10.66
C GLN A 63 -0.15 -0.03 10.50
N VAL A 64 0.63 -0.14 9.47
CA VAL A 64 1.44 -1.32 9.20
C VAL A 64 2.89 -0.89 8.97
N ASP A 65 3.79 -1.86 9.04
CA ASP A 65 5.19 -1.61 8.79
C ASP A 65 5.41 -1.40 7.28
N PRO A 66 6.12 -0.36 6.86
CA PRO A 66 6.36 -0.15 5.42
C PRO A 66 7.10 -1.30 4.76
N ASP A 67 8.02 -1.94 5.44
CA ASP A 67 8.72 -3.09 4.86
C ASP A 67 7.78 -4.27 4.69
N TRP A 68 6.88 -4.46 5.64
CA TRP A 68 5.86 -5.49 5.49
C TRP A 68 4.96 -5.17 4.30
N LEU A 69 4.58 -3.91 4.15
CA LEU A 69 3.68 -3.51 3.07
C LEU A 69 4.35 -3.72 1.71
N LEU A 70 5.66 -3.50 1.62
CA LEU A 70 6.37 -3.76 0.39
C LEU A 70 6.56 -5.25 0.11
N ALA A 71 6.22 -6.10 1.05
CA ALA A 71 6.38 -7.54 0.94
C ALA A 71 7.84 -7.94 0.76
N LYS A 72 8.75 -7.20 1.40
CA LYS A 72 10.16 -7.52 1.28
C LYS A 72 10.49 -8.90 1.82
N ASP A 73 9.80 -9.28 2.90
CA ASP A 73 10.07 -10.55 3.53
C ASP A 73 9.60 -11.73 2.70
N SER A 74 8.68 -11.52 1.77
CA SER A 74 8.18 -12.63 0.98
C SER A 74 9.12 -12.96 -0.17
N THR A 75 10.12 -12.13 -0.41
CA THR A 75 11.00 -12.38 -1.51
C THR A 75 12.33 -12.88 -1.09
N VAL A 76 12.52 -13.10 0.18
CA VAL A 76 13.72 -13.38 0.61
C VAL A 76 14.02 -14.74 0.74
N ASN A 77 13.17 -15.48 0.65
CA ASN A 77 13.39 -16.59 1.08
C ASN A 77 13.86 -17.50 0.21
N TYR A 78 14.32 -17.36 -0.74
CA TYR A 78 14.82 -18.27 -1.43
C TYR A 78 15.98 -18.07 -1.67
N THR A 79 16.56 -18.50 -1.60
CA THR A 79 17.73 -18.43 -1.90
C THR A 79 18.27 -19.33 -1.57
#